data_f635f5f329535f864f56002685b82802
#
_entry.id   f635f5f329535f864f56002685b82802
#
_cell.length_a   1.000
_cell.length_b   1.000
_cell.length_c   1.000
_cell.angle_alpha   90.00
_cell.angle_beta   90.00
_cell.angle_gamma   90.00
#
_symmetry.space_group_name_H-M   'P 1'
#
loop_
_entity.id
_entity.type
_entity.pdbx_description
1 polymer ?
#
loop_
_entity_poly.entity_id
_entity_poly.type
_entity_poly.pdbx_seq_one_letter_code
_entity_poly.pdbx_strand_id
1 'polypeptide(L)'
;MFAGVPAEELVRIPDISEKIRSPVFQQVSEELGVEYGLVQKIGDAVLRCYEGREQVQRRRRNDVWERMDKELLPEVKKTIQYLKGDGIVRPQRVTVSSVTRAMGLPDKRFEKLPGCRRMILDNQVSQEEYWAEETVWAYRKLIREGEEVTWSRIRRLINIRKVDFQRCRPFLQKYAEETEEACICRVI
;
A
#
# COMPACT_ATOMS: atom_id res chain seq x y z
N MET A 1 14.48 -40.86 7.25
CA MET A 1 13.04 -40.64 7.47
C MET A 1 12.81 -40.74 8.97
N PHE A 2 12.48 -39.64 9.62
CA PHE A 2 12.12 -39.67 11.05
C PHE A 2 10.64 -40.06 11.16
N ALA A 3 10.36 -41.29 11.62
CA ALA A 3 9.01 -41.78 11.93
C ALA A 3 7.90 -41.38 10.90
N GLY A 4 8.21 -41.40 9.62
CA GLY A 4 7.24 -41.09 8.54
C GLY A 4 6.85 -39.62 8.35
N VAL A 5 7.35 -38.68 9.17
CA VAL A 5 7.13 -37.25 9.03
C VAL A 5 8.35 -36.66 8.34
N PRO A 6 8.20 -36.02 7.15
CA PRO A 6 9.30 -35.33 6.50
C PRO A 6 9.84 -34.24 7.42
N ALA A 7 11.16 -34.06 7.48
CA ALA A 7 11.80 -33.02 8.30
C ALA A 7 11.23 -31.59 8.01
N GLU A 8 10.71 -31.37 6.81
CA GLU A 8 10.05 -30.13 6.39
C GLU A 8 8.71 -29.87 7.10
N GLU A 9 7.99 -30.92 7.51
CA GLU A 9 6.74 -30.76 8.28
C GLU A 9 7.00 -30.47 9.76
N LEU A 10 8.06 -31.04 10.32
CA LEU A 10 8.47 -30.73 11.70
C LEU A 10 8.87 -29.28 11.91
N VAL A 11 9.38 -28.62 10.86
CA VAL A 11 9.78 -27.19 10.88
C VAL A 11 8.59 -26.24 10.68
N ARG A 12 7.50 -26.70 10.08
CA ARG A 12 6.30 -25.89 9.82
C ARG A 12 5.37 -25.69 11.02
N ILE A 13 5.58 -26.44 12.07
CA ILE A 13 4.79 -26.31 13.31
C ILE A 13 5.47 -25.28 14.19
N PRO A 14 4.91 -24.04 14.35
CA PRO A 14 5.59 -22.93 15.06
C PRO A 14 5.86 -23.20 16.53
N ASP A 15 5.22 -24.20 17.10
CA ASP A 15 5.27 -24.60 18.51
C ASP A 15 5.42 -26.11 18.65
N ILE A 16 6.52 -26.68 18.13
CA ILE A 16 6.89 -28.01 18.54
C ILE A 16 7.36 -27.90 19.99
N SER A 17 6.38 -27.96 20.90
CA SER A 17 6.67 -28.00 22.33
C SER A 17 7.60 -29.18 22.62
N GLU A 18 8.43 -29.04 23.64
CA GLU A 18 9.30 -30.13 24.18
C GLU A 18 8.55 -31.46 24.31
N LYS A 19 7.24 -31.39 24.58
CA LYS A 19 6.32 -32.52 24.69
C LYS A 19 6.17 -33.35 23.39
N ILE A 20 6.37 -32.77 22.21
CA ILE A 20 6.26 -33.50 20.93
C ILE A 20 7.64 -33.96 20.47
N ARG A 21 8.70 -33.20 20.74
CA ARG A 21 10.08 -33.59 20.38
C ARG A 21 10.57 -34.79 21.15
N SER A 22 10.29 -34.83 22.45
CA SER A 22 10.77 -35.89 23.34
C SER A 22 10.30 -37.31 22.94
N PRO A 23 9.00 -37.57 22.67
CA PRO A 23 8.54 -38.87 22.23
C PRO A 23 9.16 -39.35 20.91
N VAL A 24 9.32 -38.42 19.94
CA VAL A 24 9.90 -38.76 18.62
C VAL A 24 11.38 -39.12 18.77
N PHE A 25 12.14 -38.39 19.57
CA PHE A 25 13.56 -38.72 19.80
C PHE A 25 13.72 -40.00 20.58
N GLN A 26 12.81 -40.30 21.51
CA GLN A 26 12.82 -41.56 22.26
C GLN A 26 12.53 -42.76 21.34
N GLN A 27 11.52 -42.63 20.47
CA GLN A 27 11.21 -43.68 19.49
C GLN A 27 12.40 -43.96 18.56
N VAL A 28 13.03 -42.90 18.03
CA VAL A 28 14.21 -43.02 17.15
C VAL A 28 15.38 -43.69 17.92
N SER A 29 15.58 -43.34 19.17
CA SER A 29 16.59 -43.95 20.04
C SER A 29 16.37 -45.46 20.20
N GLU A 30 15.14 -45.88 20.44
CA GLU A 30 14.74 -47.30 20.58
C GLU A 30 14.89 -48.06 19.25
N GLU A 31 14.43 -47.48 18.12
CA GLU A 31 14.51 -48.11 16.80
C GLU A 31 15.95 -48.28 16.29
N LEU A 32 16.83 -47.33 16.58
CA LEU A 32 18.22 -47.35 16.14
C LEU A 32 19.19 -47.97 17.15
N GLY A 33 18.74 -48.26 18.37
CA GLY A 33 19.60 -48.77 19.45
C GLY A 33 20.70 -47.79 19.88
N VAL A 34 20.43 -46.48 19.74
CA VAL A 34 21.38 -45.39 20.00
C VAL A 34 20.96 -44.63 21.25
N GLU A 35 21.94 -44.12 22.02
CA GLU A 35 21.66 -43.35 23.24
C GLU A 35 20.78 -42.12 22.95
N TYR A 36 19.69 -41.95 23.72
CA TYR A 36 18.72 -40.87 23.60
C TYR A 36 19.37 -39.47 23.56
N GLY A 37 20.37 -39.24 24.42
CA GLY A 37 21.07 -37.97 24.47
C GLY A 37 21.80 -37.60 23.16
N LEU A 38 22.28 -38.62 22.40
CA LEU A 38 22.89 -38.41 21.10
C LEU A 38 21.84 -38.06 20.05
N VAL A 39 20.70 -38.77 20.02
CA VAL A 39 19.58 -38.47 19.10
C VAL A 39 19.05 -37.08 19.34
N GLN A 40 18.89 -36.67 20.60
CA GLN A 40 18.45 -35.30 20.95
C GLN A 40 19.44 -34.25 20.45
N LYS A 41 20.74 -34.41 20.69
CA LYS A 41 21.78 -33.47 20.22
C LYS A 41 21.77 -33.30 18.70
N ILE A 42 21.63 -34.39 17.95
CA ILE A 42 21.57 -34.38 16.50
C ILE A 42 20.28 -33.68 16.02
N GLY A 43 19.14 -34.05 16.62
CA GLY A 43 17.85 -33.44 16.30
C GLY A 43 17.84 -31.92 16.51
N ASP A 44 18.34 -31.45 17.64
CA ASP A 44 18.44 -30.03 17.96
C ASP A 44 19.43 -29.29 17.02
N ALA A 45 20.51 -29.94 16.62
CA ALA A 45 21.45 -29.38 15.65
C ALA A 45 20.81 -29.23 14.27
N VAL A 46 20.05 -30.23 13.82
CA VAL A 46 19.30 -30.20 12.55
C VAL A 46 18.24 -29.08 12.58
N LEU A 47 17.45 -28.99 13.64
CA LEU A 47 16.43 -27.95 13.80
C LEU A 47 17.03 -26.54 13.74
N ARG A 48 18.14 -26.31 14.48
CA ARG A 48 18.87 -25.02 14.41
C ARG A 48 19.34 -24.68 13.00
N CYS A 49 19.81 -25.67 12.23
CA CYS A 49 20.19 -25.45 10.83
C CYS A 49 19.02 -25.04 9.94
N TYR A 50 17.82 -25.62 10.14
CA TYR A 50 16.61 -25.25 9.40
C TYR A 50 16.14 -23.85 9.76
N GLU A 51 16.07 -23.50 11.04
CA GLU A 51 15.72 -22.17 11.52
C GLU A 51 16.67 -21.10 10.96
N GLY A 52 17.97 -21.38 10.94
CA GLY A 52 18.96 -20.49 10.33
C GLY A 52 18.73 -20.27 8.83
N ARG A 53 18.39 -21.31 8.07
CA ARG A 53 18.06 -21.21 6.63
C ARG A 53 16.80 -20.37 6.38
N GLU A 54 15.77 -20.54 7.19
CA GLU A 54 14.53 -19.78 7.08
C GLU A 54 14.76 -18.28 7.37
N GLN A 55 15.55 -17.95 8.39
CA GLN A 55 15.92 -16.58 8.70
C GLN A 55 16.71 -15.92 7.55
N VAL A 56 17.66 -16.63 6.93
CA VAL A 56 18.41 -16.15 5.77
C VAL A 56 17.49 -15.89 4.58
N GLN A 57 16.52 -16.76 4.31
CA GLN A 57 15.55 -16.57 3.24
C GLN A 57 14.61 -15.38 3.50
N ARG A 58 14.19 -15.17 4.76
CA ARG A 58 13.37 -14.00 5.15
C ARG A 58 14.16 -12.70 4.95
N ARG A 59 15.43 -12.65 5.37
CA ARG A 59 16.31 -11.49 5.16
C ARG A 59 16.45 -11.17 3.66
N ARG A 60 16.80 -12.15 2.81
CA ARG A 60 16.92 -11.95 1.36
C ARG A 60 15.65 -11.43 0.72
N ARG A 61 14.46 -11.88 1.17
CA ARG A 61 13.18 -11.37 0.69
C ARG A 61 12.96 -9.91 1.09
N ASN A 62 13.31 -9.54 2.31
CA ASN A 62 13.19 -8.16 2.78
C ASN A 62 14.12 -7.22 1.99
N ASP A 63 15.38 -7.61 1.78
CA ASP A 63 16.34 -6.83 0.98
C ASP A 63 15.84 -6.55 -0.44
N VAL A 64 15.16 -7.53 -1.07
CA VAL A 64 14.54 -7.36 -2.39
C VAL A 64 13.41 -6.33 -2.35
N TRP A 65 12.55 -6.37 -1.33
CA TRP A 65 11.44 -5.42 -1.20
C TRP A 65 11.93 -4.02 -0.87
N GLU A 66 12.95 -3.86 -0.02
CA GLU A 66 13.55 -2.57 0.29
C GLU A 66 14.21 -1.91 -0.94
N ARG A 67 14.91 -2.71 -1.76
CA ARG A 67 15.46 -2.22 -3.02
C ARG A 67 14.37 -1.79 -3.98
N MET A 68 13.34 -2.61 -4.16
CA MET A 68 12.20 -2.33 -5.03
C MET A 68 11.45 -1.07 -4.57
N ASP A 69 11.29 -0.85 -3.26
CA ASP A 69 10.66 0.34 -2.70
C ASP A 69 11.43 1.60 -3.09
N LYS A 70 12.76 1.57 -3.00
CA LYS A 70 13.63 2.68 -3.41
C LYS A 70 13.57 2.93 -4.92
N GLU A 71 13.57 1.87 -5.72
CA GLU A 71 13.52 1.97 -7.20
C GLU A 71 12.19 2.53 -7.70
N LEU A 72 11.06 2.15 -7.09
CA LEU A 72 9.73 2.60 -7.49
C LEU A 72 9.35 3.99 -6.96
N LEU A 73 10.01 4.47 -5.91
CA LEU A 73 9.69 5.75 -5.27
C LEU A 73 9.65 6.95 -6.26
N PRO A 74 10.61 7.11 -7.19
CA PRO A 74 10.58 8.19 -8.19
C PRO A 74 9.38 8.08 -9.14
N GLU A 75 9.01 6.87 -9.54
CA GLU A 75 7.85 6.64 -10.43
C GLU A 75 6.54 6.94 -9.71
N VAL A 76 6.41 6.52 -8.46
CA VAL A 76 5.27 6.86 -7.60
C VAL A 76 5.12 8.37 -7.49
N LYS A 77 6.23 9.10 -7.28
CA LYS A 77 6.22 10.57 -7.21
C LYS A 77 5.73 11.20 -8.51
N LYS A 78 6.23 10.73 -9.65
CA LYS A 78 5.79 11.20 -10.98
C LYS A 78 4.29 10.92 -11.21
N THR A 79 3.85 9.72 -10.84
CA THR A 79 2.45 9.31 -10.96
C THR A 79 1.52 10.17 -10.10
N ILE A 80 1.93 10.49 -8.87
CA ILE A 80 1.17 11.40 -7.99
C ILE A 80 1.07 12.79 -8.63
N GLN A 81 2.16 13.31 -9.17
CA GLN A 81 2.15 14.61 -9.87
C GLN A 81 1.22 14.60 -11.10
N TYR A 82 1.27 13.53 -11.88
CA TYR A 82 0.37 13.34 -13.02
C TYR A 82 -1.11 13.30 -12.59
N LEU A 83 -1.45 12.59 -11.50
CA LEU A 83 -2.81 12.51 -10.99
C LEU A 83 -3.33 13.85 -10.44
N LYS A 84 -2.45 14.64 -9.81
CA LYS A 84 -2.80 16.00 -9.35
C LYS A 84 -3.10 16.94 -10.53
N GLY A 85 -2.56 16.62 -11.71
CA GLY A 85 -2.72 17.46 -12.89
C GLY A 85 -1.88 18.74 -12.83
N ASP A 86 -1.87 19.46 -13.94
CA ASP A 86 -1.16 20.73 -14.16
C ASP A 86 -2.12 21.94 -14.19
N GLY A 87 -3.37 21.74 -13.75
CA GLY A 87 -4.44 22.74 -13.85
C GLY A 87 -5.13 22.77 -15.20
N ILE A 88 -4.60 22.12 -16.24
CA ILE A 88 -5.22 21.93 -17.55
C ILE A 88 -6.01 20.64 -17.59
N VAL A 89 -5.36 19.53 -17.20
CA VAL A 89 -5.98 18.22 -17.10
C VAL A 89 -6.80 18.13 -15.82
N ARG A 90 -7.96 17.45 -15.90
CA ARG A 90 -8.80 17.21 -14.71
C ARG A 90 -8.02 16.47 -13.63
N PRO A 91 -7.93 17.00 -12.42
CA PRO A 91 -7.24 16.34 -11.33
C PRO A 91 -7.95 15.02 -10.97
N GLN A 92 -7.20 14.05 -10.50
CA GLN A 92 -7.71 12.79 -9.98
C GLN A 92 -7.31 12.66 -8.51
N ARG A 93 -8.22 12.15 -7.70
CA ARG A 93 -7.93 11.95 -6.28
C ARG A 93 -6.77 10.98 -6.10
N VAL A 94 -5.74 11.41 -5.40
CA VAL A 94 -4.59 10.57 -5.06
C VAL A 94 -5.00 9.58 -3.96
N THR A 95 -4.99 8.30 -4.29
CA THR A 95 -5.24 7.17 -3.38
C THR A 95 -4.30 6.03 -3.75
N VAL A 96 -4.12 5.03 -2.87
CA VAL A 96 -3.32 3.85 -3.21
C VAL A 96 -3.86 3.22 -4.50
N SER A 97 -5.18 3.02 -4.60
CA SER A 97 -5.79 2.37 -5.79
C SER A 97 -5.69 3.21 -7.06
N SER A 98 -5.72 4.56 -6.99
CA SER A 98 -5.54 5.39 -8.20
C SER A 98 -4.09 5.35 -8.70
N VAL A 99 -3.13 5.39 -7.78
CA VAL A 99 -1.70 5.31 -8.12
C VAL A 99 -1.35 3.94 -8.66
N THR A 100 -1.77 2.85 -8.01
CA THR A 100 -1.49 1.48 -8.46
C THR A 100 -2.10 1.19 -9.82
N ARG A 101 -3.33 1.67 -10.06
CA ARG A 101 -3.99 1.56 -11.38
C ARG A 101 -3.22 2.33 -12.45
N ALA A 102 -2.79 3.55 -12.16
CA ALA A 102 -2.02 4.35 -13.11
C ALA A 102 -0.66 3.73 -13.43
N MET A 103 -0.04 3.05 -12.47
CA MET A 103 1.22 2.33 -12.65
C MET A 103 1.05 0.90 -13.22
N GLY A 104 -0.17 0.40 -13.36
CA GLY A 104 -0.42 -0.99 -13.78
C GLY A 104 0.02 -2.05 -12.75
N LEU A 105 0.08 -1.69 -11.48
CA LEU A 105 0.51 -2.56 -10.39
C LEU A 105 -0.66 -2.98 -9.50
N PRO A 106 -0.64 -4.20 -8.92
CA PRO A 106 -1.65 -4.63 -7.99
C PRO A 106 -1.50 -3.93 -6.62
N ASP A 107 -2.62 -3.51 -6.00
CA ASP A 107 -2.67 -2.80 -4.71
C ASP A 107 -1.90 -3.53 -3.60
N LYS A 108 -2.02 -4.85 -3.53
CA LYS A 108 -1.31 -5.70 -2.55
C LYS A 108 0.22 -5.58 -2.58
N ARG A 109 0.78 -5.15 -3.73
CA ARG A 109 2.23 -4.95 -3.84
C ARG A 109 2.72 -3.81 -2.96
N PHE A 110 1.91 -2.75 -2.83
CA PHE A 110 2.24 -1.57 -2.00
C PHE A 110 2.17 -1.83 -0.50
N GLU A 111 1.57 -2.92 -0.05
CA GLU A 111 1.65 -3.36 1.36
C GLU A 111 3.08 -3.70 1.78
N LYS A 112 3.91 -4.13 0.80
CA LYS A 112 5.32 -4.50 1.01
C LYS A 112 6.30 -3.37 0.67
N LEU A 113 5.82 -2.19 0.28
CA LEU A 113 6.58 -1.04 -0.14
C LEU A 113 6.26 0.15 0.79
N PRO A 114 6.81 0.18 2.01
CA PRO A 114 6.42 1.16 3.03
C PRO A 114 6.74 2.60 2.64
N GLY A 115 7.85 2.87 1.95
CA GLY A 115 8.24 4.19 1.48
C GLY A 115 7.30 4.72 0.41
N CYS A 116 6.99 3.89 -0.60
CA CYS A 116 6.03 4.23 -1.64
C CYS A 116 4.63 4.47 -1.05
N ARG A 117 4.18 3.59 -0.14
CA ARG A 117 2.88 3.73 0.52
C ARG A 117 2.80 5.02 1.33
N ARG A 118 3.84 5.33 2.12
CA ARG A 118 3.90 6.56 2.90
C ARG A 118 3.82 7.79 2.01
N MET A 119 4.57 7.83 0.91
CA MET A 119 4.51 8.93 -0.05
C MET A 119 3.11 9.14 -0.61
N ILE A 120 2.36 8.08 -0.92
CA ILE A 120 0.98 8.19 -1.38
C ILE A 120 0.09 8.76 -0.27
N LEU A 121 0.19 8.25 0.97
CA LEU A 121 -0.61 8.71 2.10
C LEU A 121 -0.34 10.19 2.45
N ASP A 122 0.92 10.62 2.41
CA ASP A 122 1.32 12.02 2.65
C ASP A 122 0.78 12.98 1.57
N ASN A 123 0.42 12.46 0.40
CA ASN A 123 -0.17 13.22 -0.72
C ASN A 123 -1.67 13.00 -0.89
N GLN A 124 -2.27 12.18 -0.05
CA GLN A 124 -3.70 11.92 -0.07
C GLN A 124 -4.45 13.09 0.54
N VAL A 125 -5.48 13.54 -0.16
CA VAL A 125 -6.39 14.60 0.31
C VAL A 125 -7.76 14.01 0.69
N SER A 126 -8.50 14.72 1.53
CA SER A 126 -9.88 14.35 1.87
C SER A 126 -10.77 14.38 0.62
N GLN A 127 -11.97 13.81 0.71
CA GLN A 127 -12.90 13.86 -0.42
C GLN A 127 -13.39 15.29 -0.67
N GLU A 128 -13.60 16.03 0.41
CA GLU A 128 -14.03 17.44 0.35
C GLU A 128 -12.96 18.33 -0.26
N GLU A 129 -11.73 18.12 0.11
CA GLU A 129 -10.59 18.86 -0.44
C GLU A 129 -10.39 18.56 -1.95
N TYR A 130 -10.53 17.30 -2.34
CA TYR A 130 -10.50 16.91 -3.75
C TYR A 130 -11.64 17.56 -4.56
N TRP A 131 -12.85 17.63 -4.01
CA TRP A 131 -13.96 18.32 -4.66
C TRP A 131 -13.72 19.82 -4.81
N ALA A 132 -13.03 20.44 -3.86
CA ALA A 132 -12.62 21.85 -3.99
C ALA A 132 -11.65 22.05 -5.16
N GLU A 133 -10.60 21.23 -5.24
CA GLU A 133 -9.63 21.25 -6.34
C GLU A 133 -10.31 21.03 -7.69
N GLU A 134 -11.20 20.05 -7.78
CA GLU A 134 -11.96 19.71 -8.99
C GLU A 134 -12.91 20.85 -9.40
N THR A 135 -13.52 21.53 -8.42
CA THR A 135 -14.40 22.70 -8.66
C THR A 135 -13.61 23.87 -9.25
N VAL A 136 -12.44 24.16 -8.69
CA VAL A 136 -11.56 25.22 -9.22
C VAL A 136 -11.07 24.88 -10.63
N TRP A 137 -10.70 23.63 -10.88
CA TRP A 137 -10.35 23.18 -12.22
C TRP A 137 -11.50 23.37 -13.21
N ALA A 138 -12.74 22.99 -12.86
CA ALA A 138 -13.90 23.16 -13.72
C ALA A 138 -14.19 24.62 -14.02
N TYR A 139 -14.08 25.50 -13.02
CA TYR A 139 -14.21 26.94 -13.16
C TYR A 139 -13.18 27.49 -14.16
N ARG A 140 -11.90 27.18 -13.96
CA ARG A 140 -10.81 27.62 -14.85
C ARG A 140 -10.96 27.06 -16.27
N LYS A 141 -11.46 25.83 -16.39
CA LYS A 141 -11.74 25.22 -17.70
C LYS A 141 -12.79 26.00 -18.47
N LEU A 142 -13.93 26.35 -17.87
CA LEU A 142 -15.00 27.13 -18.52
C LEU A 142 -14.48 28.49 -18.97
N ILE A 143 -13.68 29.18 -18.15
CA ILE A 143 -13.09 30.47 -18.54
C ILE A 143 -12.17 30.33 -19.75
N ARG A 144 -11.29 29.29 -19.76
CA ARG A 144 -10.38 29.04 -20.89
C ARG A 144 -11.10 28.73 -22.19
N GLU A 145 -12.26 28.08 -22.11
CA GLU A 145 -13.09 27.75 -23.27
C GLU A 145 -14.00 28.90 -23.70
N GLY A 146 -13.96 30.02 -22.98
CA GLY A 146 -14.82 31.18 -23.25
C GLY A 146 -16.29 30.93 -22.94
N GLU A 147 -16.58 29.93 -22.14
CA GLU A 147 -17.93 29.57 -21.76
C GLU A 147 -18.39 30.37 -20.53
N GLU A 148 -19.71 30.70 -20.50
CA GLU A 148 -20.31 31.29 -19.31
C GLU A 148 -20.20 30.35 -18.11
N VAL A 149 -19.70 30.84 -16.97
CA VAL A 149 -19.57 30.08 -15.74
C VAL A 149 -20.91 30.08 -15.01
N THR A 150 -21.56 28.92 -15.00
CA THR A 150 -22.80 28.68 -14.26
C THR A 150 -22.68 27.39 -13.41
N TRP A 151 -23.44 27.35 -12.32
CA TRP A 151 -23.53 26.15 -11.48
C TRP A 151 -23.87 24.89 -12.29
N SER A 152 -24.80 25.00 -13.23
CA SER A 152 -25.22 23.86 -14.05
C SER A 152 -24.10 23.32 -14.91
N ARG A 153 -23.20 24.16 -15.42
CA ARG A 153 -22.04 23.77 -16.22
C ARG A 153 -20.95 23.17 -15.34
N ILE A 154 -20.62 23.78 -14.19
CA ILE A 154 -19.67 23.22 -13.22
C ILE A 154 -20.14 21.84 -12.78
N ARG A 155 -21.40 21.72 -12.35
CA ARG A 155 -21.99 20.45 -11.93
C ARG A 155 -21.90 19.38 -13.00
N ARG A 156 -22.14 19.71 -14.27
CA ARG A 156 -22.07 18.76 -15.39
C ARG A 156 -20.64 18.25 -15.61
N LEU A 157 -19.62 19.11 -15.43
CA LEU A 157 -18.22 18.73 -15.61
C LEU A 157 -17.70 17.80 -14.52
N ILE A 158 -18.07 18.03 -13.27
CA ILE A 158 -17.49 17.31 -12.12
C ILE A 158 -18.48 16.39 -11.38
N ASN A 159 -19.75 16.42 -11.77
CA ASN A 159 -20.84 15.61 -11.17
C ASN A 159 -20.99 15.82 -9.65
N ILE A 160 -20.79 17.07 -9.17
CA ILE A 160 -20.92 17.42 -7.75
C ILE A 160 -22.36 17.83 -7.41
N ARG A 161 -22.83 17.45 -6.22
CA ARG A 161 -24.12 17.91 -5.69
C ARG A 161 -23.93 19.20 -4.87
N LYS A 162 -24.98 20.00 -4.75
CA LYS A 162 -24.94 21.25 -3.98
C LYS A 162 -24.52 21.06 -2.51
N VAL A 163 -24.97 19.99 -1.90
CA VAL A 163 -24.59 19.61 -0.51
C VAL A 163 -23.09 19.31 -0.42
N ASP A 164 -22.53 18.59 -1.39
CA ASP A 164 -21.12 18.23 -1.42
C ASP A 164 -20.27 19.47 -1.68
N PHE A 165 -20.74 20.41 -2.51
CA PHE A 165 -20.08 21.71 -2.68
C PHE A 165 -20.04 22.51 -1.38
N GLN A 166 -21.10 22.55 -0.61
CA GLN A 166 -21.11 23.22 0.70
C GLN A 166 -20.05 22.66 1.65
N ARG A 167 -19.78 21.36 1.60
CA ARG A 167 -18.74 20.69 2.39
C ARG A 167 -17.34 21.04 1.90
N CYS A 168 -17.13 21.17 0.60
CA CYS A 168 -15.81 21.45 0.04
C CYS A 168 -15.46 22.95 0.08
N ARG A 169 -16.44 23.85 0.27
CA ARG A 169 -16.24 25.31 0.27
C ARG A 169 -15.09 25.79 1.19
N PRO A 170 -14.90 25.28 2.41
CA PRO A 170 -13.79 25.71 3.28
C PRO A 170 -12.39 25.43 2.70
N PHE A 171 -12.29 24.52 1.73
CA PHE A 171 -11.03 24.13 1.09
C PHE A 171 -10.77 24.87 -0.23
N LEU A 172 -11.72 25.72 -0.71
CA LEU A 172 -11.55 26.41 -2.00
C LEU A 172 -10.32 27.32 -2.00
N GLN A 173 -10.06 28.05 -0.91
CA GLN A 173 -8.91 28.97 -0.80
C GLN A 173 -7.56 28.28 -0.99
N LYS A 174 -7.47 26.99 -0.77
CA LYS A 174 -6.23 26.22 -0.98
C LYS A 174 -5.86 26.09 -2.46
N TYR A 175 -6.86 26.12 -3.34
CA TYR A 175 -6.71 25.84 -4.79
C TYR A 175 -7.08 27.00 -5.69
N ALA A 176 -7.86 27.94 -5.18
CA ALA A 176 -8.32 29.13 -5.90
C ALA A 176 -7.63 30.39 -5.37
N GLU A 177 -7.40 31.34 -6.26
CA GLU A 177 -7.10 32.71 -5.85
C GLU A 177 -8.33 33.34 -5.17
N GLU A 178 -8.12 34.35 -4.33
CA GLU A 178 -9.19 35.00 -3.58
C GLU A 178 -10.32 35.52 -4.49
N THR A 179 -9.94 36.09 -5.64
CA THR A 179 -10.89 36.60 -6.66
C THR A 179 -11.67 35.45 -7.32
N GLU A 180 -11.03 34.35 -7.60
CA GLU A 180 -11.67 33.14 -8.16
C GLU A 180 -12.65 32.50 -7.16
N GLU A 181 -12.27 32.40 -5.89
CA GLU A 181 -13.14 31.90 -4.84
C GLU A 181 -14.42 32.73 -4.74
N ALA A 182 -14.29 34.06 -4.70
CA ALA A 182 -15.43 34.96 -4.67
C ALA A 182 -16.35 34.80 -5.88
N CYS A 183 -15.79 34.58 -7.07
CA CYS A 183 -16.56 34.33 -8.30
C CYS A 183 -17.27 32.96 -8.24
N ILE A 184 -16.56 31.89 -7.86
CA ILE A 184 -17.13 30.54 -7.72
C ILE A 184 -18.29 30.56 -6.73
N CYS A 185 -18.11 31.17 -5.56
CA CYS A 185 -19.14 31.27 -4.54
C CYS A 185 -20.37 32.06 -4.94
N ARG A 186 -20.25 33.03 -5.87
CA ARG A 186 -21.40 33.79 -6.40
C ARG A 186 -22.22 32.98 -7.42
N VAL A 187 -21.58 32.09 -8.14
CA VAL A 187 -22.22 31.30 -9.20
C VAL A 187 -22.98 30.09 -8.63
N ILE A 188 -22.67 29.66 -7.42
CA ILE A 188 -23.21 28.49 -6.76
C ILE A 188 -24.18 28.86 -5.65
#